data_a732d901d7d2273daad396e72d9587d8
#
_entry.id   a732d901d7d2273daad396e72d9587d8
#
_cell.length_a   1.000
_cell.length_b   1.000
_cell.length_c   1.000
_cell.angle_alpha   90.00
_cell.angle_beta   90.00
_cell.angle_gamma   90.00
#
_symmetry.space_group_name_H-M   'P 1'
#
loop_
_entity.id
_entity.type
_entity.pdbx_description
1 polymer ?
#
loop_
_entity_poly.entity_id
_entity_poly.type
_entity_poly.pdbx_seq_one_letter_code
_entity_poly.pdbx_strand_id
1 'polypeptide(L)'
;MSTRFTERGVPLVESQSLQLIQSASRLNDVITKYLSQRLVEKSYTSITPSLLSFLSILECGVNYGSEIARNLGVTRQMVAKTVKELCRLGYLEQINSAGKQKEIHFTETGEYLMSDARQLLSEVDEILFKNLDRKPKQIISELNMIAYAVNEKQHT
;
A
#
# COMPACT_ATOMS: atom_id res chain seq x y z
N MET A 1 -11.21 -10.84 29.78
CA MET A 1 -9.90 -10.74 29.12
C MET A 1 -9.03 -11.93 29.51
N SER A 2 -8.50 -12.62 28.55
CA SER A 2 -7.53 -13.68 28.82
C SER A 2 -6.17 -13.06 29.12
N THR A 3 -5.63 -13.32 30.28
CA THR A 3 -4.29 -12.83 30.65
C THR A 3 -3.30 -13.97 30.44
N ARG A 4 -2.35 -13.74 29.55
CA ARG A 4 -1.22 -14.64 29.33
C ARG A 4 -0.01 -14.11 30.09
N PHE A 5 0.85 -15.01 30.50
CA PHE A 5 2.10 -14.63 31.15
C PHE A 5 3.27 -14.97 30.25
N THR A 6 4.28 -14.10 30.24
CA THR A 6 5.56 -14.40 29.63
C THR A 6 6.31 -15.43 30.46
N GLU A 7 7.37 -16.03 29.94
CA GLU A 7 8.27 -16.92 30.68
C GLU A 7 8.88 -16.23 31.91
N ARG A 8 8.93 -14.89 31.94
CA ARG A 8 9.39 -14.09 33.09
C ARG A 8 8.27 -13.71 34.05
N GLY A 9 7.06 -14.25 33.88
CA GLY A 9 5.91 -13.99 34.76
C GLY A 9 5.27 -12.61 34.54
N VAL A 10 5.61 -11.88 33.47
CA VAL A 10 4.98 -10.60 33.15
C VAL A 10 3.64 -10.83 32.46
N PRO A 11 2.54 -10.22 32.93
CA PRO A 11 1.24 -10.41 32.33
C PRO A 11 1.19 -9.77 30.92
N LEU A 12 0.69 -10.54 29.94
CA LEU A 12 0.36 -10.07 28.60
C LEU A 12 -1.15 -9.82 28.53
N VAL A 13 -1.55 -8.57 28.42
CA VAL A 13 -2.96 -8.19 28.26
C VAL A 13 -3.32 -8.19 26.78
N GLU A 14 -4.35 -8.91 26.41
CA GLU A 14 -4.89 -8.85 25.05
C GLU A 14 -5.47 -7.46 24.79
N SER A 15 -5.07 -6.87 23.67
CA SER A 15 -5.50 -5.55 23.25
C SER A 15 -6.35 -5.65 21.97
N GLN A 16 -7.53 -5.04 21.98
CA GLN A 16 -8.35 -4.91 20.77
C GLN A 16 -7.65 -4.10 19.69
N SER A 17 -6.87 -3.09 20.09
CA SER A 17 -6.06 -2.29 19.16
C SER A 17 -5.01 -3.15 18.46
N LEU A 18 -4.36 -4.06 19.17
CA LEU A 18 -3.39 -4.98 18.56
C LEU A 18 -4.08 -5.93 17.57
N GLN A 19 -5.24 -6.47 17.93
CA GLN A 19 -6.02 -7.34 17.05
C GLN A 19 -6.46 -6.58 15.79
N LEU A 20 -6.86 -5.31 15.91
CA LEU A 20 -7.24 -4.46 14.80
C LEU A 20 -6.05 -4.24 13.85
N ILE A 21 -4.88 -3.92 14.38
CA ILE A 21 -3.66 -3.73 13.59
C ILE A 21 -3.30 -5.01 12.84
N GLN A 22 -3.33 -6.14 13.52
CA GLN A 22 -3.01 -7.43 12.89
C GLN A 22 -4.01 -7.83 11.81
N SER A 23 -5.29 -7.60 12.04
CA SER A 23 -6.35 -7.89 11.06
C SER A 23 -6.26 -6.97 9.84
N ALA A 24 -5.99 -5.69 10.03
CA ALA A 24 -5.79 -4.73 8.94
C ALA A 24 -4.55 -5.08 8.10
N SER A 25 -3.45 -5.44 8.76
CA SER A 25 -2.21 -5.86 8.09
C SER A 25 -2.43 -7.15 7.29
N ARG A 26 -3.09 -8.14 7.88
CA ARG A 26 -3.42 -9.38 7.19
C ARG A 26 -4.31 -9.17 5.96
N LEU A 27 -5.32 -8.31 6.09
CA LEU A 27 -6.19 -7.97 4.97
C LEU A 27 -5.41 -7.33 3.84
N ASN A 28 -4.56 -6.36 4.16
CA ASN A 28 -3.68 -5.72 3.19
C ASN A 28 -2.78 -6.75 2.48
N ASP A 29 -2.15 -7.64 3.22
CA ASP A 29 -1.26 -8.67 2.66
C ASP A 29 -2.02 -9.63 1.74
N VAL A 30 -3.20 -10.07 2.13
CA VAL A 30 -4.02 -10.99 1.33
C VAL A 30 -4.46 -10.35 0.02
N ILE A 31 -4.94 -9.11 0.06
CA ILE A 31 -5.41 -8.40 -1.14
C ILE A 31 -4.23 -8.10 -2.07
N THR A 32 -3.13 -7.57 -1.54
CA THR A 32 -1.96 -7.21 -2.38
C THR A 32 -1.30 -8.45 -2.98
N LYS A 33 -1.26 -9.54 -2.27
CA LYS A 33 -0.77 -10.82 -2.78
C LYS A 33 -1.67 -11.37 -3.89
N TYR A 34 -2.97 -11.32 -3.71
CA TYR A 34 -3.93 -11.71 -4.74
C TYR A 34 -3.73 -10.90 -6.03
N LEU A 35 -3.66 -9.56 -5.91
CA LEU A 35 -3.43 -8.67 -7.05
C LEU A 35 -2.10 -8.98 -7.74
N SER A 36 -1.03 -9.13 -6.99
CA SER A 36 0.30 -9.44 -7.50
C SER A 36 0.31 -10.75 -8.30
N GLN A 37 -0.29 -11.80 -7.76
CA GLN A 37 -0.37 -13.10 -8.44
C GLN A 37 -1.17 -13.03 -9.74
N ARG A 38 -2.31 -12.34 -9.71
CA ARG A 38 -3.16 -12.18 -10.90
C ARG A 38 -2.48 -11.35 -11.99
N LEU A 39 -1.71 -10.33 -11.60
CA LEU A 39 -0.95 -9.51 -12.54
C LEU A 39 0.20 -10.29 -13.17
N VAL A 40 0.89 -11.14 -12.41
CA VAL A 40 1.91 -12.03 -12.96
C VAL A 40 1.30 -13.01 -13.97
N GLU A 41 0.12 -13.56 -13.70
CA GLU A 41 -0.63 -14.42 -14.65
C GLU A 41 -0.98 -13.67 -15.95
N LYS A 42 -1.17 -12.35 -15.88
CA LYS A 42 -1.39 -11.48 -17.06
C LYS A 42 -0.09 -11.06 -17.77
N SER A 43 1.03 -11.69 -17.42
CA SER A 43 2.36 -11.48 -18.02
C SER A 43 3.07 -10.20 -17.57
N TYR A 44 2.67 -9.58 -16.48
CA TYR A 44 3.47 -8.50 -15.86
C TYR A 44 4.64 -9.10 -15.09
N THR A 45 5.85 -8.74 -15.51
CA THR A 45 7.08 -9.32 -14.98
C THR A 45 7.36 -8.85 -13.55
N SER A 46 7.61 -9.80 -12.67
CA SER A 46 8.20 -9.58 -11.33
C SER A 46 7.49 -8.53 -10.47
N ILE A 47 6.20 -8.33 -10.65
CA ILE A 47 5.45 -7.43 -9.79
C ILE A 47 5.15 -8.07 -8.44
N THR A 48 5.78 -7.54 -7.40
CA THR A 48 5.61 -7.99 -6.01
C THR A 48 4.55 -7.15 -5.30
N PRO A 49 3.96 -7.64 -4.19
CA PRO A 49 3.06 -6.81 -3.38
C PRO A 49 3.69 -5.49 -2.94
N SER A 50 4.97 -5.49 -2.58
CA SER A 50 5.70 -4.28 -2.18
C SER A 50 5.83 -3.27 -3.32
N LEU A 51 6.18 -3.72 -4.52
CA LEU A 51 6.28 -2.85 -5.70
C LEU A 51 4.91 -2.30 -6.11
N LEU A 52 3.87 -3.14 -6.05
CA LEU A 52 2.50 -2.71 -6.35
C LEU A 52 2.01 -1.64 -5.37
N SER A 53 2.27 -1.82 -4.08
CA SER A 53 1.97 -0.83 -3.05
C SER A 53 2.67 0.49 -3.30
N PHE A 54 3.93 0.45 -3.70
CA PHE A 54 4.68 1.65 -4.07
C PHE A 54 4.05 2.36 -5.29
N LEU A 55 3.72 1.62 -6.34
CA LEU A 55 3.07 2.19 -7.54
C LEU A 55 1.70 2.81 -7.23
N SER A 56 0.97 2.25 -6.26
CA SER A 56 -0.38 2.72 -5.93
C SER A 56 -0.43 4.12 -5.32
N ILE A 57 0.68 4.63 -4.79
CA ILE A 57 0.76 5.97 -4.22
C ILE A 57 1.21 7.04 -5.21
N LEU A 58 1.64 6.63 -6.42
CA LEU A 58 2.08 7.55 -7.46
C LEU A 58 0.89 8.16 -8.18
N GLU A 59 1.07 9.41 -8.60
CA GLU A 59 0.07 10.12 -9.41
C GLU A 59 0.26 9.81 -10.90
N CYS A 60 -0.83 9.88 -11.64
CA CYS A 60 -0.80 9.84 -13.10
C CYS A 60 -0.25 11.19 -13.61
N GLY A 61 1.04 11.29 -13.77
CA GLY A 61 1.71 12.51 -14.17
C GLY A 61 3.09 12.58 -13.58
N VAL A 62 3.49 13.74 -13.12
CA VAL A 62 4.81 13.98 -12.57
C VAL A 62 4.88 13.61 -11.10
N ASN A 63 5.84 12.77 -10.75
CA ASN A 63 6.18 12.44 -9.37
C ASN A 63 7.64 12.79 -9.12
N TYR A 64 7.95 13.19 -7.88
CA TYR A 64 9.31 13.48 -7.44
C TYR A 64 9.70 12.58 -6.27
N GLY A 65 10.92 12.05 -6.31
CA GLY A 65 11.42 11.13 -5.28
C GLY A 65 11.40 11.72 -3.87
N SER A 66 11.65 13.01 -3.73
CA SER A 66 11.60 13.71 -2.42
C SER A 66 10.19 13.77 -1.83
N GLU A 67 9.17 13.96 -2.66
CA GLU A 67 7.76 13.97 -2.24
C GLU A 67 7.30 12.57 -1.85
N ILE A 68 7.66 11.57 -2.65
CA ILE A 68 7.36 10.16 -2.35
C ILE A 68 7.97 9.77 -1.00
N ALA A 69 9.24 10.11 -0.77
CA ALA A 69 9.93 9.82 0.48
C ALA A 69 9.25 10.45 1.68
N ARG A 70 8.82 11.70 1.56
CA ARG A 70 8.09 12.44 2.60
C ARG A 70 6.74 11.79 2.88
N ASN A 71 5.97 11.47 1.86
CA ASN A 71 4.64 10.88 2.00
C ASN A 71 4.68 9.49 2.61
N LEU A 72 5.71 8.69 2.31
CA LEU A 72 5.91 7.36 2.87
C LEU A 72 6.63 7.34 4.22
N GLY A 73 7.26 8.44 4.62
CA GLY A 73 8.09 8.48 5.83
C GLY A 73 9.34 7.60 5.72
N VAL A 74 9.90 7.47 4.52
CA VAL A 74 11.11 6.68 4.22
C VAL A 74 12.22 7.59 3.69
N THR A 75 13.44 7.03 3.58
CA THR A 75 14.59 7.78 3.04
C THR A 75 14.47 7.96 1.53
N ARG A 76 15.06 9.04 1.02
CA ARG A 76 15.20 9.27 -0.44
C ARG A 76 15.98 8.16 -1.12
N GLN A 77 16.95 7.59 -0.43
CA GLN A 77 17.76 6.47 -0.95
C GLN A 77 16.91 5.22 -1.16
N MET A 78 15.99 4.91 -0.24
CA MET A 78 15.06 3.80 -0.37
C MET A 78 14.11 3.99 -1.55
N VAL A 79 13.58 5.20 -1.73
CA VAL A 79 12.74 5.55 -2.89
C VAL A 79 13.53 5.41 -4.19
N ALA A 80 14.75 5.95 -4.25
CA ALA A 80 15.60 5.85 -5.44
C ALA A 80 15.86 4.41 -5.85
N LYS A 81 16.11 3.52 -4.89
CA LYS A 81 16.30 2.09 -5.14
C LYS A 81 15.06 1.43 -5.73
N THR A 82 13.90 1.72 -5.17
CA THR A 82 12.62 1.17 -5.64
C THR A 82 12.27 1.70 -7.05
N VAL A 83 12.45 2.99 -7.28
CA VAL A 83 12.23 3.61 -8.61
C VAL A 83 13.16 3.00 -9.65
N LYS A 84 14.44 2.81 -9.31
CA LYS A 84 15.42 2.17 -10.21
C LYS A 84 14.97 0.76 -10.62
N GLU A 85 14.48 -0.03 -9.66
CA GLU A 85 13.97 -1.37 -9.93
C GLU A 85 12.72 -1.33 -10.84
N LEU A 86 11.79 -0.43 -10.57
CA LEU A 86 10.59 -0.26 -11.39
C LEU A 86 10.90 0.26 -12.80
N CYS A 87 11.93 1.08 -12.94
CA CYS A 87 12.44 1.48 -14.26
C CYS A 87 13.06 0.29 -15.01
N ARG A 88 13.84 -0.52 -14.30
CA ARG A 88 14.43 -1.75 -14.87
C ARG A 88 13.35 -2.72 -15.36
N LEU A 89 12.26 -2.84 -14.65
CA LEU A 89 11.11 -3.69 -15.00
C LEU A 89 10.24 -3.07 -16.10
N GLY A 90 10.43 -1.81 -16.44
CA GLY A 90 9.71 -1.13 -17.51
C GLY A 90 8.39 -0.47 -17.11
N TYR A 91 8.10 -0.34 -15.83
CA TYR A 91 6.84 0.28 -15.34
C TYR A 91 6.94 1.79 -15.11
N LEU A 92 8.13 2.27 -14.79
CA LEU A 92 8.42 3.70 -14.60
C LEU A 92 9.53 4.17 -15.52
N GLU A 93 9.60 5.47 -15.73
CA GLU A 93 10.70 6.14 -16.38
C GLU A 93 11.07 7.41 -15.62
N GLN A 94 12.34 7.78 -15.68
CA GLN A 94 12.84 9.02 -15.11
C GLN A 94 13.22 9.98 -16.25
N ILE A 95 12.67 11.19 -16.19
CA ILE A 95 12.89 12.22 -17.18
C ILE A 95 13.64 13.38 -16.53
N ASN A 96 14.71 13.84 -17.17
CA ASN A 96 15.40 15.05 -16.76
C ASN A 96 14.54 16.25 -17.16
N SER A 97 14.11 17.02 -16.18
CA SER A 97 13.44 18.31 -16.42
C SER A 97 14.44 19.46 -16.31
N ALA A 98 14.01 20.67 -16.68
CA ALA A 98 14.78 21.90 -16.50
C ALA A 98 15.06 22.24 -15.02
N GLY A 99 14.44 21.53 -14.08
CA GLY A 99 14.67 21.61 -12.65
C GLY A 99 15.78 20.69 -12.18
N LYS A 100 16.08 20.75 -10.86
CA LYS A 100 17.16 19.96 -10.25
C LYS A 100 16.80 18.51 -9.96
N GLN A 101 15.51 18.16 -9.97
CA GLN A 101 15.03 16.82 -9.67
C GLN A 101 14.54 16.12 -10.94
N LYS A 102 14.84 14.82 -11.05
CA LYS A 102 14.29 13.99 -12.10
C LYS A 102 12.80 13.76 -11.85
N GLU A 103 12.03 13.90 -12.92
CA GLU A 103 10.61 13.53 -12.92
C GLU A 103 10.46 12.02 -13.04
N ILE A 104 9.52 11.47 -12.30
CA ILE A 104 9.17 10.05 -12.33
C ILE A 104 7.78 9.92 -12.95
N HIS A 105 7.68 9.17 -14.04
CA HIS A 105 6.45 8.94 -14.78
C HIS A 105 6.18 7.46 -14.95
N PHE A 106 4.90 7.10 -15.05
CA PHE A 106 4.55 5.78 -15.56
C PHE A 106 4.92 5.66 -17.04
N THR A 107 5.42 4.50 -17.41
CA THR A 107 5.48 4.10 -18.82
C THR A 107 4.09 3.66 -19.30
N GLU A 108 3.93 3.47 -20.60
CA GLU A 108 2.68 2.89 -21.14
C GLU A 108 2.38 1.52 -20.49
N THR A 109 3.39 0.66 -20.35
CA THR A 109 3.26 -0.62 -19.66
C THR A 109 2.86 -0.44 -18.18
N GLY A 110 3.41 0.56 -17.51
CA GLY A 110 3.05 0.90 -16.14
C GLY A 110 1.59 1.37 -16.01
N GLU A 111 1.11 2.14 -16.95
CA GLU A 111 -0.29 2.58 -16.99
C GLU A 111 -1.26 1.41 -17.20
N TYR A 112 -0.91 0.48 -18.11
CA TYR A 112 -1.69 -0.76 -18.30
C TYR A 112 -1.70 -1.63 -17.05
N LEU A 113 -0.56 -1.77 -16.39
CA LEU A 113 -0.47 -2.49 -15.12
C LEU A 113 -1.45 -1.91 -14.07
N MET A 114 -1.45 -0.59 -13.92
CA MET A 114 -2.33 0.08 -12.95
C MET A 114 -3.80 -0.02 -13.34
N SER A 115 -4.11 0.01 -14.63
CA SER A 115 -5.47 -0.21 -15.13
C SER A 115 -5.96 -1.62 -14.81
N ASP A 116 -5.14 -2.63 -15.09
CA ASP A 116 -5.47 -4.02 -14.78
C ASP A 116 -5.59 -4.27 -13.27
N ALA A 117 -4.73 -3.64 -12.47
CA ALA A 117 -4.81 -3.70 -11.01
C ALA A 117 -6.15 -3.14 -10.49
N ARG A 118 -6.63 -2.05 -11.05
CA ARG A 118 -7.94 -1.45 -10.70
C ARG A 118 -9.10 -2.37 -11.08
N GLN A 119 -9.03 -3.04 -12.22
CA GLN A 119 -10.05 -4.01 -12.61
C GLN A 119 -10.09 -5.21 -11.65
N LEU A 120 -8.93 -5.70 -11.21
CA LEU A 120 -8.85 -6.76 -10.22
C LEU A 120 -9.38 -6.31 -8.85
N LEU A 121 -9.15 -5.05 -8.46
CA LEU A 121 -9.75 -4.48 -7.24
C LEU A 121 -11.28 -4.44 -7.33
N SER A 122 -11.84 -4.21 -8.50
CA SER A 122 -13.29 -4.30 -8.73
C SER A 122 -13.84 -5.70 -8.43
N GLU A 123 -13.08 -6.77 -8.75
CA GLU A 123 -13.44 -8.14 -8.37
C GLU A 123 -13.43 -8.33 -6.84
N VAL A 124 -12.44 -7.73 -6.16
CA VAL A 124 -12.38 -7.74 -4.69
C VAL A 124 -13.57 -7.01 -4.09
N ASP A 125 -13.98 -5.88 -4.67
CA ASP A 125 -15.17 -5.13 -4.24
C ASP A 125 -16.42 -6.01 -4.25
N GLU A 126 -16.61 -6.82 -5.28
CA GLU A 126 -17.73 -7.76 -5.35
C GLU A 126 -17.70 -8.79 -4.21
N ILE A 127 -16.52 -9.30 -3.87
CA ILE A 127 -16.34 -10.22 -2.75
C ILE A 127 -16.69 -9.54 -1.43
N LEU A 128 -16.26 -8.30 -1.24
CA LEU A 128 -16.57 -7.50 -0.03
C LEU A 128 -18.07 -7.28 0.12
N PHE A 129 -18.77 -6.90 -0.96
CA PHE A 129 -20.21 -6.68 -0.94
C PHE A 129 -21.02 -7.95 -0.62
N LYS A 130 -20.54 -9.12 -1.05
CA LYS A 130 -21.22 -10.39 -0.81
C LYS A 130 -21.03 -10.93 0.62
N ASN A 131 -19.89 -10.65 1.25
CA ASN A 131 -19.48 -11.30 2.49
C ASN A 131 -19.56 -10.39 3.72
N LEU A 132 -19.96 -9.13 3.56
CA LEU A 132 -20.09 -8.20 4.68
C LEU A 132 -21.55 -7.82 4.91
N ASP A 133 -21.98 -7.91 6.17
CA ASP A 133 -23.29 -7.41 6.60
C ASP A 133 -23.37 -5.89 6.59
N ARG A 134 -22.22 -5.21 6.70
CA ARG A 134 -22.09 -3.76 6.65
C ARG A 134 -21.60 -3.31 5.28
N LYS A 135 -22.02 -2.11 4.89
CA LYS A 135 -21.50 -1.49 3.66
C LYS A 135 -20.00 -1.22 3.82
N PRO A 136 -19.15 -1.58 2.84
CA PRO A 136 -17.70 -1.33 2.91
C PRO A 136 -17.32 0.11 3.23
N LYS A 137 -18.08 1.08 2.75
CA LYS A 137 -17.88 2.52 3.04
C LYS A 137 -17.92 2.84 4.53
N GLN A 138 -18.77 2.16 5.31
CA GLN A 138 -18.84 2.35 6.77
C GLN A 138 -17.58 1.87 7.47
N ILE A 139 -17.08 0.71 7.07
CA ILE A 139 -15.84 0.15 7.62
C ILE A 139 -14.64 1.06 7.30
N ILE A 140 -14.54 1.52 6.06
CA ILE A 140 -13.49 2.44 5.62
C ILE A 140 -13.55 3.74 6.42
N SER A 141 -14.75 4.31 6.61
CA SER A 141 -14.95 5.52 7.39
C SER A 141 -14.53 5.33 8.85
N GLU A 142 -14.90 4.21 9.48
CA GLU A 142 -14.54 3.90 10.87
C GLU A 142 -13.02 3.75 11.03
N LEU A 143 -12.33 3.06 10.09
CA LEU A 143 -10.87 2.94 10.10
C LEU A 143 -10.18 4.30 9.96
N ASN A 144 -10.67 5.15 9.08
CA ASN A 144 -10.14 6.50 8.88
C ASN A 144 -10.35 7.38 10.11
N MET A 145 -11.48 7.26 10.80
CA MET A 145 -11.75 7.97 12.05
C MET A 145 -10.76 7.56 13.15
N ILE A 146 -10.47 6.27 13.27
CA ILE A 146 -9.49 5.76 14.24
C ILE A 146 -8.10 6.31 13.92
N ALA A 147 -7.69 6.25 12.65
CA ALA A 147 -6.39 6.77 12.21
C ALA A 147 -6.26 8.28 12.50
N TYR A 148 -7.29 9.05 12.21
CA TYR A 148 -7.31 10.47 12.51
C TYR A 148 -7.19 10.75 14.03
N ALA A 149 -7.99 10.06 14.84
CA ALA A 149 -7.98 10.25 16.29
C ALA A 149 -6.62 9.92 16.93
N VAL A 150 -5.95 8.86 16.44
CA VAL A 150 -4.59 8.50 16.92
C VAL A 150 -3.58 9.56 16.49
N ASN A 151 -3.68 10.04 15.25
CA ASN A 151 -2.76 11.07 14.72
C ASN A 151 -2.87 12.40 15.49
N GLU A 152 -4.09 12.82 15.82
CA GLU A 152 -4.33 14.03 16.62
C GLU A 152 -3.66 13.96 18.00
N LYS A 153 -3.60 12.80 18.64
CA LYS A 153 -2.90 12.63 19.91
C LYS A 153 -1.39 12.81 19.83
N GLN A 154 -0.78 12.64 18.68
CA GLN A 154 0.66 12.87 18.52
C GLN A 154 1.03 14.35 18.50
N HIS A 155 0.07 15.22 18.22
CA HIS A 155 0.26 16.67 18.13
C HIS A 155 -0.18 17.44 19.39
N THR A 156 -0.64 16.73 20.39
CA THR A 156 -0.94 17.28 21.73
C THR A 156 0.11 16.86 22.75
#